data_0e0977abc3d7dd64b7071a763d30a2ef
#
_entry.id   0e0977abc3d7dd64b7071a763d30a2ef
#
_cell.length_a   1.000
_cell.length_b   1.000
_cell.length_c   1.000
_cell.angle_alpha   90.00
_cell.angle_beta   90.00
_cell.angle_gamma   90.00
#
_symmetry.space_group_name_H-M   'P 1'
#
loop_
_entity.id
_entity.type
_entity.pdbx_description
1 polymer ?
#
loop_
_entity_poly.entity_id
_entity_poly.type
_entity_poly.pdbx_seq_one_letter_code
_entity_poly.pdbx_strand_id
1 'polypeptide(L)'
;AACLSPLGESLLGAGIRKELQPEFFAVTTRPPSAYSGYPFITEVGVAYGGKVLTSGLKLFRFANRIPLLYDEASDVAWKVISEEIDMRRYRIPSEAPIAVITHICSTKIPYKTVGKEYLADRPEVEYELKNATREVLRRLQHFLAHKGSMEVVKRKMNIYRKYLPLVARFATEMSGANRSPRYRRLLGEQDMDKQESIPDKQESIPDKQESIL
;
A
#
# COMPACT_ATOMS: atom_id res chain seq x y z
N ALA A 1 3.44 -16.85 30.42
CA ALA A 1 3.45 -15.70 29.48
C ALA A 1 4.09 -14.45 30.11
N ALA A 2 4.03 -14.28 31.44
CA ALA A 2 4.60 -13.11 32.12
C ALA A 2 6.15 -12.92 31.95
N CYS A 3 6.85 -13.99 31.57
CA CYS A 3 8.30 -13.95 31.31
C CYS A 3 8.66 -13.57 29.87
N LEU A 4 7.68 -13.39 28.97
CA LEU A 4 7.92 -13.00 27.60
C LEU A 4 7.87 -11.48 27.46
N SER A 5 8.78 -10.95 26.64
CA SER A 5 8.86 -9.51 26.35
C SER A 5 8.75 -9.27 24.83
N PRO A 6 7.54 -9.40 24.25
CA PRO A 6 7.31 -9.09 22.84
C PRO A 6 7.58 -7.60 22.57
N LEU A 7 7.70 -7.22 21.30
CA LEU A 7 7.80 -5.82 20.88
C LEU A 7 6.44 -5.12 20.99
N GLY A 8 5.39 -5.84 20.67
CA GLY A 8 4.04 -5.29 20.52
C GLY A 8 3.84 -4.56 19.19
N GLU A 9 2.57 -4.44 18.81
CA GLU A 9 2.21 -3.80 17.51
C GLU A 9 2.69 -2.36 17.40
N SER A 10 2.69 -1.61 18.51
CA SER A 10 3.10 -0.20 18.52
C SER A 10 4.58 -0.01 18.22
N LEU A 11 5.46 -0.75 18.92
CA LEU A 11 6.91 -0.61 18.78
C LEU A 11 7.40 -1.19 17.44
N LEU A 12 6.91 -2.37 17.08
CA LEU A 12 7.24 -2.96 15.78
C LEU A 12 6.74 -2.09 14.61
N GLY A 13 5.53 -1.55 14.73
CA GLY A 13 4.97 -0.62 13.73
C GLY A 13 5.75 0.70 13.65
N ALA A 14 6.21 1.24 14.78
CA ALA A 14 7.05 2.44 14.79
C ALA A 14 8.39 2.20 14.10
N GLY A 15 9.02 1.04 14.31
CA GLY A 15 10.25 0.62 13.65
C GLY A 15 10.05 0.49 12.12
N ILE A 16 9.01 -0.20 11.69
CA ILE A 16 8.66 -0.36 10.26
C ILE A 16 8.47 1.02 9.61
N ARG A 17 7.71 1.89 10.24
CA ARG A 17 7.45 3.24 9.71
C ARG A 17 8.71 4.08 9.59
N LYS A 18 9.58 4.03 10.60
CA LYS A 18 10.82 4.80 10.63
C LYS A 18 11.81 4.34 9.55
N GLU A 19 12.03 3.04 9.44
CA GLU A 19 13.08 2.48 8.58
C GLU A 19 12.62 2.34 7.12
N LEU A 20 11.41 1.83 6.89
CA LEU A 20 10.93 1.51 5.54
C LEU A 20 10.05 2.60 4.93
N GLN A 21 9.51 3.55 5.74
CA GLN A 21 8.62 4.63 5.28
C GLN A 21 7.57 4.14 4.27
N PRO A 22 6.84 3.05 4.57
CA PRO A 22 5.98 2.40 3.61
C PRO A 22 4.72 3.22 3.31
N GLU A 23 4.10 2.98 2.15
CA GLU A 23 2.76 3.50 1.83
C GLU A 23 1.70 2.87 2.72
N PHE A 24 1.89 1.60 3.06
CA PHE A 24 1.02 0.84 3.95
C PHE A 24 1.86 -0.10 4.81
N PHE A 25 1.46 -0.24 6.07
CA PHE A 25 1.95 -1.31 6.92
C PHE A 25 0.85 -1.82 7.85
N ALA A 26 0.99 -3.07 8.24
CA ALA A 26 0.15 -3.69 9.26
C ALA A 26 1.03 -4.58 10.13
N VAL A 27 0.71 -4.66 11.40
CA VAL A 27 1.40 -5.51 12.38
C VAL A 27 0.35 -6.28 13.15
N THR A 28 0.66 -7.51 13.53
CA THR A 28 -0.14 -8.31 14.46
C THR A 28 0.75 -9.03 15.45
N THR A 29 0.29 -9.12 16.69
CA THR A 29 0.89 -9.90 17.76
C THR A 29 -0.06 -11.01 18.14
N ARG A 30 0.37 -12.27 17.97
CA ARG A 30 -0.46 -13.43 18.28
C ARG A 30 -0.56 -13.66 19.79
N PRO A 31 -1.65 -14.27 20.28
CA PRO A 31 -1.70 -14.75 21.64
C PRO A 31 -0.53 -15.69 21.97
N PRO A 32 -0.09 -15.77 23.23
CA PRO A 32 0.93 -16.71 23.64
C PRO A 32 0.53 -18.17 23.30
N SER A 33 1.46 -18.90 22.70
CA SER A 33 1.36 -20.33 22.46
C SER A 33 2.57 -21.05 23.11
N ALA A 34 2.64 -22.38 23.00
CA ALA A 34 3.73 -23.15 23.57
C ALA A 34 4.16 -24.27 22.62
N TYR A 35 5.47 -24.53 22.56
CA TYR A 35 6.03 -25.73 21.93
C TYR A 35 6.91 -26.45 22.93
N SER A 36 6.78 -27.75 23.03
CA SER A 36 7.55 -28.59 23.98
C SER A 36 7.55 -28.01 25.42
N GLY A 37 6.47 -27.38 25.87
CA GLY A 37 6.34 -26.75 27.19
C GLY A 37 6.95 -25.34 27.31
N TYR A 38 7.62 -24.82 26.30
CA TYR A 38 8.18 -23.47 26.32
C TYR A 38 7.21 -22.48 25.68
N PRO A 39 6.84 -21.40 26.41
CA PRO A 39 5.95 -20.38 25.87
C PRO A 39 6.64 -19.53 24.83
N PHE A 40 5.89 -19.12 23.81
CA PHE A 40 6.35 -18.17 22.80
C PHE A 40 5.22 -17.24 22.34
N ILE A 41 5.61 -16.11 21.78
CA ILE A 41 4.73 -15.15 21.11
C ILE A 41 5.29 -14.90 19.72
N THR A 42 4.42 -14.90 18.72
CA THR A 42 4.76 -14.58 17.33
C THR A 42 4.19 -13.21 16.97
N GLU A 43 5.01 -12.37 16.38
CA GLU A 43 4.64 -11.06 15.87
C GLU A 43 5.04 -11.00 14.39
N VAL A 44 4.13 -10.49 13.56
CA VAL A 44 4.38 -10.35 12.12
C VAL A 44 3.95 -8.96 11.68
N GLY A 45 4.84 -8.31 10.94
CA GLY A 45 4.57 -7.06 10.25
C GLY A 45 4.65 -7.23 8.74
N VAL A 46 3.88 -6.44 8.02
CA VAL A 46 4.00 -6.29 6.57
C VAL A 46 4.15 -4.82 6.25
N ALA A 47 5.04 -4.51 5.30
CA ALA A 47 5.23 -3.18 4.74
C ALA A 47 5.10 -3.25 3.21
N TYR A 48 4.46 -2.26 2.61
CA TYR A 48 4.25 -2.15 1.16
C TYR A 48 4.67 -0.78 0.66
N GLY A 49 5.48 -0.75 -0.39
CA GLY A 49 5.95 0.48 -1.01
C GLY A 49 6.98 1.25 -0.18
N GLY A 50 7.12 2.53 -0.43
CA GLY A 50 8.07 3.41 0.25
C GLY A 50 9.53 3.05 -0.04
N LYS A 51 10.36 2.92 0.99
CA LYS A 51 11.77 2.52 0.88
C LYS A 51 11.97 1.01 0.66
N VAL A 52 10.91 0.22 0.54
CA VAL A 52 11.00 -1.16 0.08
C VAL A 52 11.26 -1.13 -1.44
N LEU A 53 12.50 -0.84 -1.83
CA LEU A 53 12.89 -0.53 -3.21
C LEU A 53 13.06 -1.76 -4.10
N THR A 54 13.05 -2.96 -3.55
CA THR A 54 13.22 -4.18 -4.32
C THR A 54 11.88 -4.68 -4.85
N SER A 55 11.83 -5.01 -6.14
CA SER A 55 10.72 -5.77 -6.69
C SER A 55 10.70 -7.16 -6.04
N GLY A 56 9.55 -7.54 -5.50
CA GLY A 56 9.34 -8.84 -4.89
C GLY A 56 9.32 -8.83 -3.36
N LEU A 57 9.29 -10.03 -2.80
CA LEU A 57 9.21 -10.27 -1.36
C LEU A 57 10.58 -10.13 -0.69
N LYS A 58 10.65 -9.29 0.34
CA LYS A 58 11.79 -9.21 1.26
C LYS A 58 11.38 -9.69 2.65
N LEU A 59 12.17 -10.56 3.25
CA LEU A 59 11.90 -11.10 4.58
C LEU A 59 12.94 -10.60 5.59
N PHE A 60 12.46 -10.08 6.72
CA PHE A 60 13.28 -9.74 7.89
C PHE A 60 12.86 -10.64 9.06
N ARG A 61 13.83 -11.31 9.67
CA ARG A 61 13.59 -12.31 10.70
C ARG A 61 14.27 -11.91 12.00
N PHE A 62 13.55 -12.01 13.10
CA PHE A 62 14.05 -11.68 14.42
C PHE A 62 13.63 -12.74 15.44
N ALA A 63 14.52 -13.05 16.37
CA ALA A 63 14.25 -13.90 17.51
C ALA A 63 14.74 -13.20 18.80
N ASN A 64 13.86 -13.00 19.78
CA ASN A 64 14.15 -12.23 20.99
C ASN A 64 14.85 -10.89 20.68
N ARG A 65 14.35 -10.15 19.66
CA ARG A 65 14.88 -8.86 19.19
C ARG A 65 16.24 -8.91 18.48
N ILE A 66 16.80 -10.11 18.28
CA ILE A 66 18.07 -10.32 17.57
C ILE A 66 17.75 -10.65 16.11
N PRO A 67 18.36 -9.95 15.12
CA PRO A 67 18.16 -10.27 13.72
C PRO A 67 18.80 -11.62 13.36
N LEU A 68 18.10 -12.40 12.54
CA LEU A 68 18.60 -13.64 11.94
C LEU A 68 19.08 -13.32 10.52
N LEU A 69 20.39 -13.27 10.31
CA LEU A 69 20.98 -12.74 9.08
C LEU A 69 21.35 -13.83 8.06
N TYR A 70 21.51 -15.07 8.51
CA TYR A 70 22.04 -16.16 7.71
C TYR A 70 20.99 -17.22 7.43
N ASP A 71 21.21 -17.97 6.36
CA ASP A 71 20.49 -19.20 5.98
C ASP A 71 18.97 -19.04 5.96
N GLU A 72 18.52 -18.02 5.23
CA GLU A 72 17.11 -17.65 5.13
C GLU A 72 16.25 -18.81 4.62
N ALA A 73 16.73 -19.54 3.62
CA ALA A 73 16.00 -20.63 2.98
C ALA A 73 15.70 -21.82 3.91
N SER A 74 16.52 -22.00 4.96
CA SER A 74 16.32 -23.07 5.94
C SER A 74 15.44 -22.69 7.13
N ASP A 75 14.97 -21.44 7.18
CA ASP A 75 14.18 -20.91 8.28
C ASP A 75 12.69 -21.18 8.11
N VAL A 76 12.01 -21.55 9.18
CA VAL A 76 10.57 -21.81 9.18
C VAL A 76 9.73 -20.62 8.67
N ALA A 77 10.18 -19.39 8.93
CA ALA A 77 9.46 -18.22 8.43
C ALA A 77 9.55 -18.08 6.91
N TRP A 78 10.71 -18.40 6.32
CA TRP A 78 10.86 -18.46 4.86
C TRP A 78 9.93 -19.51 4.26
N LYS A 79 9.99 -20.73 4.78
CA LYS A 79 9.14 -21.84 4.33
C LYS A 79 7.66 -21.47 4.32
N VAL A 80 7.17 -20.92 5.44
CA VAL A 80 5.77 -20.50 5.58
C VAL A 80 5.40 -19.42 4.56
N ILE A 81 6.24 -18.39 4.40
CA ILE A 81 5.90 -17.22 3.60
C ILE A 81 6.07 -17.47 2.11
N SER A 82 7.12 -18.19 1.70
CA SER A 82 7.43 -18.44 0.29
C SER A 82 6.72 -19.66 -0.29
N GLU A 83 6.52 -20.72 0.51
CA GLU A 83 6.01 -21.99 0.02
C GLU A 83 4.55 -22.25 0.36
N GLU A 84 4.10 -21.82 1.56
CA GLU A 84 2.76 -22.16 2.04
C GLU A 84 1.73 -21.05 1.84
N ILE A 85 2.18 -19.82 1.63
CA ILE A 85 1.30 -18.66 1.44
C ILE A 85 1.30 -18.23 -0.02
N ASP A 86 0.18 -18.47 -0.69
CA ASP A 86 -0.03 -17.95 -2.05
C ASP A 86 -0.41 -16.44 -2.00
N MET A 87 0.55 -15.58 -2.33
CA MET A 87 0.38 -14.13 -2.38
C MET A 87 -0.70 -13.69 -3.39
N ARG A 88 -0.96 -14.47 -4.44
CA ARG A 88 -1.98 -14.18 -5.46
C ARG A 88 -3.39 -14.15 -4.87
N ARG A 89 -3.66 -14.97 -3.84
CA ARG A 89 -4.94 -14.96 -3.09
C ARG A 89 -5.24 -13.61 -2.45
N TYR A 90 -4.19 -12.84 -2.13
CA TYR A 90 -4.29 -11.50 -1.54
C TYR A 90 -4.19 -10.40 -2.59
N ARG A 91 -4.25 -10.74 -3.89
CA ARG A 91 -4.12 -9.80 -5.02
C ARG A 91 -2.80 -9.01 -5.00
N ILE A 92 -1.75 -9.63 -4.48
CA ILE A 92 -0.41 -9.06 -4.41
C ILE A 92 0.35 -9.55 -5.65
N PRO A 93 0.78 -8.66 -6.56
CA PRO A 93 1.61 -9.03 -7.69
C PRO A 93 2.95 -9.60 -7.20
N SER A 94 3.54 -10.54 -7.95
CA SER A 94 4.85 -11.14 -7.61
C SER A 94 5.99 -10.12 -7.53
N GLU A 95 5.86 -9.02 -8.26
CA GLU A 95 6.86 -7.93 -8.28
C GLU A 95 6.51 -6.77 -7.35
N ALA A 96 5.47 -6.94 -6.52
CA ALA A 96 5.10 -5.89 -5.58
C ALA A 96 6.22 -5.64 -4.57
N PRO A 97 6.59 -4.39 -4.27
CA PRO A 97 7.59 -4.06 -3.26
C PRO A 97 7.00 -4.32 -1.87
N ILE A 98 7.17 -5.55 -1.39
CA ILE A 98 6.64 -6.00 -0.10
C ILE A 98 7.77 -6.48 0.80
N ALA A 99 7.73 -6.07 2.06
CA ALA A 99 8.57 -6.60 3.10
C ALA A 99 7.72 -7.26 4.19
N VAL A 100 8.09 -8.46 4.60
CA VAL A 100 7.50 -9.14 5.75
C VAL A 100 8.54 -9.19 6.85
N ILE A 101 8.13 -8.85 8.04
CA ILE A 101 8.96 -8.81 9.25
C ILE A 101 8.38 -9.82 10.23
N THR A 102 9.18 -10.80 10.63
CA THR A 102 8.78 -11.80 11.63
C THR A 102 9.60 -11.64 12.88
N HIS A 103 8.94 -11.71 14.02
CA HIS A 103 9.59 -11.71 15.32
C HIS A 103 8.99 -12.81 16.20
N ILE A 104 9.87 -13.64 16.78
CA ILE A 104 9.48 -14.67 17.75
C ILE A 104 10.14 -14.35 19.08
N CYS A 105 9.31 -14.23 20.11
CA CYS A 105 9.75 -14.07 21.48
C CYS A 105 9.48 -15.34 22.26
N SER A 106 10.51 -15.96 22.84
CA SER A 106 10.37 -17.18 23.64
C SER A 106 11.42 -17.24 24.74
N THR A 107 11.12 -17.96 25.83
CA THR A 107 12.10 -18.30 26.85
C THR A 107 13.19 -19.22 26.34
N LYS A 108 12.87 -20.04 25.32
CA LYS A 108 13.81 -20.92 24.64
C LYS A 108 13.46 -20.94 23.13
N ILE A 109 14.25 -20.20 22.36
CA ILE A 109 14.05 -20.18 20.90
C ILE A 109 14.44 -21.54 20.29
N PRO A 110 13.61 -22.13 19.40
CA PRO A 110 13.90 -23.40 18.74
C PRO A 110 14.88 -23.20 17.58
N TYR A 111 16.14 -22.92 17.90
CA TYR A 111 17.18 -22.88 16.85
C TYR A 111 17.50 -24.27 16.34
N LYS A 112 17.79 -24.39 15.05
CA LYS A 112 18.21 -25.66 14.42
C LYS A 112 19.71 -25.87 14.53
N THR A 113 20.50 -24.80 14.66
CA THR A 113 21.96 -24.82 14.76
C THR A 113 22.45 -24.22 16.05
N VAL A 114 23.65 -24.63 16.48
CA VAL A 114 24.34 -24.02 17.63
C VAL A 114 24.65 -22.53 17.39
N GLY A 115 24.85 -22.14 16.12
CA GLY A 115 25.10 -20.76 15.71
C GLY A 115 23.89 -19.82 15.83
N LYS A 116 22.71 -20.34 16.16
CA LYS A 116 21.44 -19.54 16.29
C LYS A 116 21.08 -18.77 15.02
N GLU A 117 21.34 -19.34 13.88
CA GLU A 117 21.23 -18.67 12.58
C GLU A 117 19.81 -18.65 12.04
N TYR A 118 19.03 -19.70 12.31
CA TYR A 118 17.66 -19.86 11.85
C TYR A 118 16.82 -20.72 12.79
N LEU A 119 15.51 -20.57 12.63
CA LEU A 119 14.53 -21.27 13.46
C LEU A 119 14.23 -22.67 12.91
N ALA A 120 14.11 -23.63 13.81
CA ALA A 120 13.72 -25.00 13.46
C ALA A 120 12.24 -25.08 13.08
N ASP A 121 11.93 -26.00 12.18
CA ASP A 121 10.56 -26.33 11.81
C ASP A 121 9.84 -26.98 13.03
N ARG A 122 9.01 -26.18 13.68
CA ARG A 122 8.12 -26.60 14.75
C ARG A 122 6.69 -26.34 14.32
N PRO A 123 5.82 -27.36 14.31
CA PRO A 123 4.44 -27.21 13.83
C PRO A 123 3.67 -26.08 14.54
N GLU A 124 3.91 -25.89 15.83
CA GLU A 124 3.25 -24.86 16.62
C GLU A 124 3.71 -23.44 16.20
N VAL A 125 5.00 -23.30 15.93
CA VAL A 125 5.60 -22.02 15.46
C VAL A 125 5.15 -21.73 14.04
N GLU A 126 5.20 -22.73 13.16
CA GLU A 126 4.72 -22.66 11.78
C GLU A 126 3.25 -22.22 11.71
N TYR A 127 2.39 -22.85 12.54
CA TYR A 127 0.97 -22.52 12.63
C TYR A 127 0.73 -21.04 13.02
N GLU A 128 1.40 -20.55 14.05
CA GLU A 128 1.24 -19.17 14.50
C GLU A 128 1.80 -18.16 13.50
N LEU A 129 2.98 -18.44 12.90
CA LEU A 129 3.54 -17.62 11.82
C LEU A 129 2.59 -17.52 10.63
N LYS A 130 2.02 -18.65 10.20
CA LYS A 130 1.09 -18.72 9.09
C LYS A 130 -0.19 -17.90 9.34
N ASN A 131 -0.75 -18.03 10.54
CA ASN A 131 -1.96 -17.29 10.91
C ASN A 131 -1.69 -15.78 11.04
N ALA A 132 -0.58 -15.39 11.67
CA ALA A 132 -0.16 -14.00 11.76
C ALA A 132 0.07 -13.39 10.38
N THR A 133 0.79 -14.09 9.51
CA THR A 133 1.07 -13.61 8.15
C THR A 133 -0.22 -13.46 7.34
N ARG A 134 -1.13 -14.43 7.42
CA ARG A 134 -2.45 -14.34 6.75
C ARG A 134 -3.26 -13.14 7.23
N GLU A 135 -3.18 -12.81 8.50
CA GLU A 135 -3.89 -11.68 9.07
C GLU A 135 -3.38 -10.34 8.50
N VAL A 136 -2.07 -10.11 8.53
CA VAL A 136 -1.48 -8.87 8.00
C VAL A 136 -1.65 -8.75 6.48
N LEU A 137 -1.60 -9.87 5.75
CA LEU A 137 -1.84 -9.89 4.30
C LEU A 137 -3.31 -9.58 3.93
N ARG A 138 -4.29 -9.99 4.74
CA ARG A 138 -5.69 -9.56 4.55
C ARG A 138 -5.83 -8.04 4.69
N ARG A 139 -5.18 -7.45 5.70
CA ARG A 139 -5.18 -5.99 5.88
C ARG A 139 -4.54 -5.29 4.67
N LEU A 140 -3.44 -5.82 4.14
CA LEU A 140 -2.82 -5.31 2.91
C LEU A 140 -3.74 -5.46 1.69
N GLN A 141 -4.41 -6.59 1.55
CA GLN A 141 -5.38 -6.84 0.46
C GLN A 141 -6.49 -5.78 0.45
N HIS A 142 -7.04 -5.44 1.60
CA HIS A 142 -8.06 -4.38 1.72
C HIS A 142 -7.51 -3.02 1.27
N PHE A 143 -6.29 -2.68 1.68
CA PHE A 143 -5.63 -1.45 1.24
C PHE A 143 -5.44 -1.42 -0.28
N LEU A 144 -4.92 -2.49 -0.88
CA LEU A 144 -4.69 -2.57 -2.33
C LEU A 144 -6.00 -2.50 -3.13
N ALA A 145 -7.07 -3.15 -2.64
CA ALA A 145 -8.38 -3.07 -3.26
C ALA A 145 -8.94 -1.64 -3.25
N HIS A 146 -8.81 -0.94 -2.10
CA HIS A 146 -9.22 0.46 -1.99
C HIS A 146 -8.38 1.37 -2.89
N LYS A 147 -7.04 1.22 -2.89
CA LYS A 147 -6.12 1.96 -3.76
C LYS A 147 -6.50 1.80 -5.25
N GLY A 148 -6.72 0.56 -5.69
CA GLY A 148 -7.14 0.28 -7.07
C GLY A 148 -8.48 0.92 -7.44
N SER A 149 -9.47 0.88 -6.54
CA SER A 149 -10.77 1.53 -6.75
C SER A 149 -10.62 3.05 -6.89
N MET A 150 -9.82 3.68 -6.04
CA MET A 150 -9.55 5.12 -6.10
C MET A 150 -8.84 5.52 -7.40
N GLU A 151 -7.90 4.72 -7.88
CA GLU A 151 -7.22 4.97 -9.16
C GLU A 151 -8.18 4.90 -10.36
N VAL A 152 -9.11 3.93 -10.35
CA VAL A 152 -10.16 3.83 -11.38
C VAL A 152 -11.06 5.05 -11.37
N VAL A 153 -11.51 5.49 -10.19
CA VAL A 153 -12.34 6.72 -10.04
C VAL A 153 -11.56 7.93 -10.55
N LYS A 154 -10.31 8.11 -10.12
CA LYS A 154 -9.45 9.22 -10.56
C LYS A 154 -9.27 9.24 -12.08
N ARG A 155 -9.04 8.07 -12.70
CA ARG A 155 -8.94 7.94 -14.17
C ARG A 155 -10.24 8.36 -14.87
N LYS A 156 -11.39 7.89 -14.39
CA LYS A 156 -12.71 8.30 -14.93
C LYS A 156 -12.93 9.80 -14.80
N MET A 157 -12.62 10.38 -13.64
CA MET A 157 -12.76 11.83 -13.41
C MET A 157 -11.87 12.65 -14.35
N ASN A 158 -10.63 12.21 -14.60
CA ASN A 158 -9.75 12.87 -15.56
C ASN A 158 -10.31 12.83 -17.00
N ILE A 159 -10.91 11.71 -17.40
CA ILE A 159 -11.60 11.61 -18.69
C ILE A 159 -12.78 12.58 -18.73
N TYR A 160 -13.63 12.62 -17.72
CA TYR A 160 -14.76 13.54 -17.67
C TYR A 160 -14.33 15.01 -17.71
N ARG A 161 -13.31 15.40 -16.93
CA ARG A 161 -12.75 16.75 -16.97
C ARG A 161 -12.27 17.17 -18.37
N LYS A 162 -11.73 16.22 -19.13
CA LYS A 162 -11.25 16.50 -20.48
C LYS A 162 -12.38 16.62 -21.49
N TYR A 163 -13.40 15.78 -21.44
CA TYR A 163 -14.40 15.67 -22.50
C TYR A 163 -15.71 16.42 -22.22
N LEU A 164 -16.14 16.57 -20.97
CA LEU A 164 -17.39 17.28 -20.66
C LEU A 164 -17.43 18.72 -21.17
N PRO A 165 -16.37 19.55 -21.09
CA PRO A 165 -16.36 20.87 -21.68
C PRO A 165 -16.62 20.87 -23.20
N LEU A 166 -16.01 19.92 -23.90
CA LEU A 166 -16.17 19.76 -25.36
C LEU A 166 -17.61 19.37 -25.71
N VAL A 167 -18.13 18.37 -25.00
CA VAL A 167 -19.53 17.94 -25.20
C VAL A 167 -20.51 19.07 -24.92
N ALA A 168 -20.29 19.83 -23.82
CA ALA A 168 -21.13 20.97 -23.49
C ALA A 168 -21.10 22.06 -24.57
N ARG A 169 -19.91 22.35 -25.12
CA ARG A 169 -19.75 23.31 -26.20
C ARG A 169 -20.52 22.86 -27.47
N PHE A 170 -20.29 21.64 -27.93
CA PHE A 170 -20.99 21.10 -29.09
C PHE A 170 -22.52 21.05 -28.91
N ALA A 171 -22.97 20.66 -27.70
CA ALA A 171 -24.42 20.67 -27.41
C ALA A 171 -25.01 22.08 -27.49
N THR A 172 -24.27 23.10 -27.02
CA THR A 172 -24.69 24.51 -27.13
C THR A 172 -24.76 24.95 -28.60
N GLU A 173 -23.72 24.65 -29.37
CA GLU A 173 -23.68 24.97 -30.82
C GLU A 173 -24.82 24.31 -31.59
N MET A 174 -25.07 23.01 -31.35
CA MET A 174 -26.14 22.28 -32.06
C MET A 174 -27.56 22.70 -31.68
N SER A 175 -27.77 23.11 -30.40
CA SER A 175 -29.09 23.52 -29.92
C SER A 175 -29.44 24.98 -30.18
N GLY A 176 -28.47 25.80 -30.59
CA GLY A 176 -28.62 27.27 -30.69
C GLY A 176 -28.86 27.95 -29.34
N ALA A 177 -28.55 27.28 -28.23
CA ALA A 177 -28.79 27.79 -26.89
C ALA A 177 -27.78 28.88 -26.51
N ASN A 178 -28.24 29.94 -25.86
CA ASN A 178 -27.38 31.03 -25.39
C ASN A 178 -26.54 30.67 -24.13
N ARG A 179 -26.74 29.49 -23.55
CA ARG A 179 -26.04 29.07 -22.32
C ARG A 179 -25.56 27.62 -22.44
N SER A 180 -24.33 27.39 -22.01
CA SER A 180 -23.78 26.04 -21.93
C SER A 180 -24.41 25.23 -20.78
N PRO A 181 -24.60 23.90 -20.94
CA PRO A 181 -25.08 23.03 -19.87
C PRO A 181 -24.18 23.07 -18.63
N ARG A 182 -24.76 22.95 -17.44
CA ARG A 182 -24.03 22.98 -16.17
C ARG A 182 -23.33 21.64 -15.89
N TYR A 183 -22.29 21.32 -16.65
CA TYR A 183 -21.54 20.06 -16.50
C TYR A 183 -20.62 20.02 -15.28
N ARG A 184 -20.22 21.17 -14.70
CA ARG A 184 -19.32 21.26 -13.51
C ARG A 184 -19.88 20.52 -12.29
N ARG A 185 -21.22 20.50 -12.12
CA ARG A 185 -21.88 19.71 -11.05
C ARG A 185 -21.59 18.20 -11.16
N LEU A 186 -21.43 17.68 -12.36
CA LEU A 186 -21.07 16.26 -12.59
C LEU A 186 -19.62 15.94 -12.17
N LEU A 187 -18.78 16.97 -12.05
CA LEU A 187 -17.40 16.85 -11.57
C LEU A 187 -17.27 17.10 -10.05
N GLY A 188 -18.39 17.35 -9.35
CA GLY A 188 -18.39 17.68 -7.93
C GLY A 188 -17.82 19.09 -7.62
N GLU A 189 -17.66 19.93 -8.66
CA GLU A 189 -17.23 21.31 -8.51
C GLU A 189 -18.46 22.18 -8.21
N GLN A 190 -18.41 22.98 -7.16
CA GLN A 190 -19.48 23.96 -6.87
C GLN A 190 -19.51 24.99 -7.99
N ASP A 191 -20.72 25.30 -8.49
CA ASP A 191 -20.94 26.37 -9.45
C ASP A 191 -20.53 27.71 -8.77
N MET A 192 -19.31 28.14 -8.99
CA MET A 192 -18.96 29.55 -8.79
C MET A 192 -19.56 30.31 -9.96
N ASP A 193 -20.77 30.82 -9.77
CA ASP A 193 -21.43 31.74 -10.69
C ASP A 193 -20.60 33.04 -10.76
N LYS A 194 -19.50 33.00 -11.54
CA LYS A 194 -18.93 34.20 -12.14
C LYS A 194 -19.37 34.23 -13.58
N GLN A 195 -20.28 35.19 -13.89
CA GLN A 195 -20.58 35.63 -15.22
C GLN A 195 -19.29 35.96 -15.95
N GLU A 196 -18.79 35.00 -16.76
CA GLU A 196 -17.88 35.34 -17.84
C GLU A 196 -18.76 35.89 -18.98
N SER A 197 -18.95 37.21 -18.95
CA SER A 197 -19.36 37.98 -20.11
C SER A 197 -18.33 37.77 -21.21
N ILE A 198 -18.81 37.30 -22.34
CA ILE A 198 -18.05 37.17 -23.59
C ILE A 198 -17.44 38.52 -23.91
N PRO A 199 -16.12 38.69 -24.08
CA PRO A 199 -15.57 39.93 -24.58
C PRO A 199 -15.96 40.09 -26.05
N ASP A 200 -16.72 41.19 -26.34
CA ASP A 200 -16.99 41.65 -27.68
C ASP A 200 -15.65 41.83 -28.43
N LYS A 201 -15.45 40.98 -29.45
CA LYS A 201 -14.42 41.21 -30.42
C LYS A 201 -14.85 42.33 -31.37
N GLN A 202 -14.48 43.56 -31.05
CA GLN A 202 -14.25 44.56 -32.06
C GLN A 202 -12.76 44.61 -32.42
N GLU A 203 -12.41 43.86 -33.44
CA GLU A 203 -11.16 44.09 -34.13
C GLU A 203 -11.32 45.32 -35.02
N SER A 204 -10.81 46.45 -34.57
CA SER A 204 -10.52 47.61 -35.38
C SER A 204 -9.20 47.38 -36.13
N ILE A 205 -9.31 47.29 -37.45
CA ILE A 205 -8.19 47.25 -38.39
C ILE A 205 -7.43 48.55 -38.30
N PRO A 206 -6.12 48.64 -38.11
CA PRO A 206 -5.40 49.88 -38.28
C PRO A 206 -5.04 50.06 -39.73
N ASP A 207 -5.55 51.16 -40.31
CA ASP A 207 -5.14 51.71 -41.61
C ASP A 207 -3.63 51.95 -41.68
N LYS A 208 -3.01 51.31 -42.64
CA LYS A 208 -1.68 51.66 -43.07
C LYS A 208 -1.79 52.92 -43.98
N GLN A 209 -1.36 54.03 -43.48
CA GLN A 209 -0.95 55.15 -44.33
C GLN A 209 0.59 55.12 -44.47
N GLU A 210 1.01 54.93 -45.70
CA GLU A 210 2.31 55.25 -46.25
C GLU A 210 2.62 56.74 -46.04
N SER A 211 3.81 57.04 -45.64
CA SER A 211 4.40 58.33 -45.93
C SER A 211 5.89 58.15 -46.19
N ILE A 212 6.18 58.34 -47.43
CA ILE A 212 7.51 58.56 -48.04
C ILE A 212 8.02 59.91 -47.55
N LEU A 213 9.20 59.97 -47.00
CA LEU A 213 10.32 60.92 -47.27
C LEU A 213 11.49 60.60 -46.34
#